data_9100048763cbc6f0ffb0e2960b2a4826
#
_entry.id   9100048763cbc6f0ffb0e2960b2a4826
#
_cell.length_a   1.000
_cell.length_b   1.000
_cell.length_c   1.000
_cell.angle_alpha   90.00
_cell.angle_beta   90.00
_cell.angle_gamma   90.00
#
_symmetry.space_group_name_H-M   'P 1'
#
loop_
_entity.id
_entity.type
_entity.pdbx_description
1 polymer ?
#
loop_
_entity_poly.entity_id
_entity_poly.type
_entity_poly.pdbx_seq_one_letter_code
_entity_poly.pdbx_strand_id
1 'polypeptide(L)' 'MNNLLDVLVSFYNYSMKKDIDYKITEYLINNFDHIELIEQKKVASICQTSVGSSS' A
#
# COMPACT_ATOMS: atom_id res chain seq x y z
N MET A 1 10.98 0.01 12.19
CA MET A 1 9.52 -0.13 12.34
C MET A 1 8.82 0.45 11.13
N ASN A 2 7.90 -0.29 10.58
CA ASN A 2 7.22 0.13 9.36
C ASN A 2 6.05 1.05 9.69
N ASN A 3 5.98 2.17 8.99
CA ASN A 3 4.79 2.98 9.07
C ASN A 3 3.89 2.64 7.87
N LEU A 4 2.65 3.13 7.90
CA LEU A 4 1.68 2.77 6.90
C LEU A 4 2.08 3.23 5.50
N LEU A 5 2.70 4.40 5.42
CA LEU A 5 3.12 4.94 4.14
C LEU A 5 4.22 4.08 3.52
N ASP A 6 5.14 3.59 4.34
CA ASP A 6 6.19 2.71 3.84
C ASP A 6 5.61 1.44 3.26
N VAL A 7 4.57 0.90 3.89
CA VAL A 7 3.91 -0.31 3.39
C VAL A 7 3.26 -0.04 2.04
N LEU A 8 2.60 1.11 1.91
CA LEU A 8 1.95 1.48 0.66
C LEU A 8 2.96 1.67 -0.46
N VAL A 9 4.07 2.34 -0.16
CA VAL A 9 5.12 2.54 -1.15
C VAL A 9 5.71 1.21 -1.59
N SER A 10 5.94 0.32 -0.65
CA SER A 10 6.46 -1.01 -0.97
C SER A 10 5.49 -1.77 -1.87
N PHE A 11 4.20 -1.71 -1.56
CA PHE A 11 3.20 -2.37 -2.37
C PHE A 11 3.10 -1.73 -3.76
N TYR A 12 3.23 -0.42 -3.82
CA TYR A 12 3.20 0.29 -5.09
C TYR A 12 4.34 -0.21 -6.00
N ASN A 13 5.55 -0.30 -5.46
CA ASN A 13 6.69 -0.80 -6.21
C ASN A 13 6.49 -2.25 -6.65
N TYR A 14 5.92 -3.06 -5.77
CA TYR A 14 5.62 -4.45 -6.08
C TYR A 14 4.62 -4.54 -7.22
N SER A 15 3.58 -3.74 -7.15
CA SER A 15 2.52 -3.76 -8.16
C SER A 15 3.02 -3.32 -9.53
N MET A 16 3.85 -2.28 -9.57
CA MET A 16 4.44 -1.82 -10.82
C MET A 16 5.26 -2.91 -11.47
N LYS A 17 6.07 -3.60 -10.65
CA LYS A 17 6.95 -4.65 -11.13
C LYS A 17 6.16 -5.83 -11.69
N LYS A 18 5.01 -6.12 -11.09
CA LYS A 18 4.16 -7.23 -11.50
C LYS A 18 3.09 -6.82 -12.50
N ASP A 19 3.07 -5.55 -12.89
CA ASP A 19 2.07 -5.03 -13.80
C ASP A 19 0.65 -5.24 -13.30
N ILE A 20 0.47 -5.07 -12.00
CA ILE A 20 -0.82 -5.14 -11.35
C ILE A 20 -1.40 -3.73 -11.32
N ASP A 21 -2.65 -3.62 -10.89
CA ASP A 21 -3.36 -2.34 -10.83
C ASP A 21 -2.76 -1.44 -9.75
N TYR A 22 -1.64 -0.82 -10.06
CA TYR A 22 -0.93 0.03 -9.12
C TYR A 22 -1.53 1.44 -9.02
N LYS A 23 -2.44 1.78 -9.93
CA LYS A 23 -3.01 3.13 -9.95
C LYS A 23 -3.81 3.43 -8.69
N ILE A 24 -4.48 2.42 -8.16
CA ILE A 24 -5.23 2.58 -6.92
C ILE A 24 -4.27 2.86 -5.77
N THR A 25 -3.17 2.12 -5.73
CA THR A 25 -2.17 2.31 -4.68
C THR A 25 -1.53 3.69 -4.80
N GLU A 26 -1.24 4.12 -6.01
CA GLU A 26 -0.69 5.45 -6.24
C GLU A 26 -1.65 6.53 -5.72
N TYR A 27 -2.93 6.37 -6.00
CA TYR A 27 -3.94 7.30 -5.50
C TYR A 27 -3.93 7.35 -3.97
N LEU A 28 -3.86 6.19 -3.34
CA LEU A 28 -3.86 6.10 -1.89
C LEU A 28 -2.62 6.77 -1.29
N ILE A 29 -1.47 6.57 -1.91
CA ILE A 29 -0.24 7.21 -1.43
C ILE A 29 -0.35 8.73 -1.53
N ASN A 30 -0.85 9.22 -2.65
CA ASN A 30 -0.97 10.66 -2.88
C ASN A 30 -1.98 11.30 -1.94
N ASN A 31 -2.97 10.55 -1.49
CA ASN A 31 -4.02 11.07 -0.63
C ASN A 31 -3.96 10.49 0.78
N PHE A 32 -2.82 9.97 1.16
CA PHE A 32 -2.70 9.26 2.42
C PHE A 32 -3.14 10.11 3.62
N ASP A 33 -2.76 11.37 3.61
CA ASP A 33 -3.10 12.27 4.72
C ASP A 33 -4.59 12.61 4.78
N HIS A 34 -5.30 12.38 3.70
CA HIS A 34 -6.73 12.68 3.63
C HIS A 34 -7.60 11.46 3.95
N ILE A 35 -6.97 10.30 4.13
CA ILE A 35 -7.68 9.07 4.42
C ILE A 35 -7.79 8.90 5.93
N GLU A 36 -8.95 8.46 6.40
CA GLU A 36 -9.14 8.24 7.82
C GLU A 36 -8.20 7.14 8.31
N LEU A 37 -7.83 7.21 9.59
CA LEU A 37 -6.89 6.28 10.18
C LEU A 37 -7.33 4.83 10.04
N ILE A 38 -8.63 4.57 10.19
CA ILE A 38 -9.17 3.22 10.04
C ILE A 38 -8.92 2.70 8.64
N GLU A 39 -9.14 3.56 7.64
CA GLU A 39 -8.92 3.18 6.25
C GLU A 39 -7.43 2.93 5.98
N GLN A 40 -6.59 3.78 6.56
CA GLN A 40 -5.14 3.61 6.40
C GLN A 40 -4.69 2.26 6.93
N LYS A 41 -5.17 1.88 8.10
CA LYS A 41 -4.80 0.61 8.71
C LYS A 41 -5.32 -0.57 7.90
N LYS A 42 -6.53 -0.44 7.38
CA LYS A 42 -7.11 -1.49 6.56
C LYS A 42 -6.31 -1.71 5.28
N VAL A 43 -5.96 -0.62 4.62
CA VAL A 43 -5.18 -0.70 3.39
C VAL A 43 -3.81 -1.28 3.66
N ALA A 44 -3.16 -0.83 4.73
CA ALA A 44 -1.85 -1.34 5.09
C ALA A 44 -1.87 -2.84 5.36
N SER A 45 -2.93 -3.31 6.03
CA SER A 45 -3.07 -4.74 6.31
C SER A 45 -3.17 -5.55 5.02
N ILE A 46 -3.95 -5.06 4.08
CA ILE A 46 -4.09 -5.72 2.78
C ILE A 46 -2.76 -5.73 2.03
N CYS A 47 -2.07 -4.59 2.03
CA CYS A 47 -0.80 -4.46 1.32
C CYS A 47 0.26 -5.38 1.94
N GLN A 48 0.31 -5.45 3.26
CA GLN A 48 1.27 -6.32 3.92
C GLN A 48 1.05 -7.78 3.57
N THR A 49 -0.20 -8.20 3.49
CA THR A 49 -0.52 -9.56 3.13
C THR A 49 -0.02 -9.87 1.71
N SER A 50 -0.25 -8.95 0.78
CA SER A 50 0.16 -9.15 -0.60
C SER A 50 1.68 -9.16 -0.76
N VAL A 51 2.36 -8.24 -0.10
CA VAL A 51 3.82 -8.14 -0.20
C VAL A 51 4.49 -9.26 0.59
N GLY A 52 3.98 -9.54 1.78
CA GLY A 52 4.58 -10.53 2.65
C GLY A 52 4.45 -11.95 2.14
N SER A 53 3.36 -12.25 1.45
CA SER A 53 3.12 -13.60 0.97
C SER A 53 4.10 -14.02 -0.12
N SER A 54 4.82 -13.08 -0.69
CA SER A 54 5.81 -13.38 -1.72
C SER A 54 7.17 -13.74 -1.13
N SER A 55 7.30 -13.65 0.15
CA SER A 55 8.57 -13.91 0.82
C SER A 55 8.94 -15.40 0.86
#